data_bdfd8a84bf1e4f501f98f113204ce30f
#
_entry.id   bdfd8a84bf1e4f501f98f113204ce30f
#
_cell.length_a   1.000
_cell.length_b   1.000
_cell.length_c   1.000
_cell.angle_alpha   90.00
_cell.angle_beta   90.00
_cell.angle_gamma   90.00
#
_symmetry.space_group_name_H-M   'P 1'
#
loop_
_entity.id
_entity.type
_entity.pdbx_description
1 polymer ?
#
loop_
_entity_poly.entity_id
_entity_poly.type
_entity_poly.pdbx_seq_one_letter_code
_entity_poly.pdbx_strand_id
1 'polypeptide(L)'
;MKLEYNDKFGDDRHQVQNGLYIIPTPIGNLRDITLRAIDILASANIVACEDTRQTKKIMNKYEFTNNLISFNKHNSQKKTPIIIDALNSGKSVAL
;
A
#
# COMPACT_ATOMS: atom_id res chain seq x y z
N MET A 1 8.98 8.09 10.88
CA MET A 1 9.02 6.80 10.23
C MET A 1 9.17 6.88 8.72
N LYS A 2 8.33 7.65 8.05
CA LYS A 2 8.53 7.86 6.61
C LYS A 2 9.85 8.52 6.29
N LEU A 3 10.33 9.42 7.14
CA LEU A 3 11.64 10.04 6.98
C LEU A 3 12.76 9.02 6.97
N GLU A 4 12.72 8.08 7.90
CA GLU A 4 13.73 7.05 7.98
C GLU A 4 13.73 6.18 6.72
N TYR A 5 12.56 5.82 6.24
CA TYR A 5 12.43 5.09 5.01
C TYR A 5 12.99 5.89 3.83
N ASN A 6 12.67 7.17 3.74
CA ASN A 6 13.15 8.05 2.68
C ASN A 6 14.66 8.20 2.70
N ASP A 7 15.24 8.36 3.88
CA ASP A 7 16.69 8.43 4.04
C ASP A 7 17.38 7.16 3.55
N LYS A 8 16.74 6.03 3.77
CA LYS A 8 17.32 4.73 3.45
C LYS A 8 17.31 4.45 1.94
N PHE A 9 16.30 4.89 1.22
CA PHE A 9 16.09 4.50 -0.17
C PHE A 9 16.17 5.65 -1.17
N GLY A 10 16.35 6.90 -0.75
CA GLY A 10 16.44 8.06 -1.64
C GLY A 10 15.11 8.79 -1.78
N ASP A 11 15.08 9.86 -2.58
CA ASP A 11 13.94 10.78 -2.61
C ASP A 11 12.91 10.48 -3.68
N ASP A 12 13.31 9.91 -4.81
CA ASP A 12 12.46 9.84 -6.00
C ASP A 12 11.45 8.70 -5.99
N ARG A 13 11.50 7.82 -4.98
CA ARG A 13 10.58 6.67 -4.92
C ARG A 13 9.29 6.93 -4.17
N HIS A 14 9.22 7.98 -3.37
CA HIS A 14 8.09 8.15 -2.44
C HIS A 14 6.88 8.83 -3.05
N GLN A 15 6.97 9.29 -4.27
CA GLN A 15 5.83 9.89 -4.95
C GLN A 15 5.31 8.98 -6.03
N VAL A 16 4.09 8.49 -5.83
CA VAL A 16 3.43 7.68 -6.84
C VAL A 16 2.35 8.51 -7.50
N GLN A 17 2.22 8.37 -8.80
CA GLN A 17 1.18 9.03 -9.54
C GLN A 17 -0.18 8.46 -9.19
N ASN A 18 -1.23 9.22 -9.49
CA ASN A 18 -2.59 8.76 -9.28
C ASN A 18 -2.86 7.47 -10.05
N GLY A 19 -3.67 6.62 -9.49
CA GLY A 19 -4.06 5.40 -10.16
C GLY A 19 -4.13 4.21 -9.24
N LEU A 20 -4.47 3.07 -9.82
CA LEU A 20 -4.57 1.80 -9.12
C LEU A 20 -3.30 0.99 -9.35
N TYR A 21 -2.71 0.53 -8.27
CA TYR A 21 -1.49 -0.27 -8.30
C TYR A 21 -1.76 -1.65 -7.71
N ILE A 22 -1.50 -2.68 -8.49
CA ILE A 22 -1.64 -4.07 -8.02
C ILE A 22 -0.30 -4.51 -7.46
N ILE A 23 -0.28 -4.86 -6.19
CA ILE A 23 0.96 -5.20 -5.48
C ILE A 23 0.93 -6.68 -5.10
N PRO A 24 1.76 -7.50 -5.72
CA PRO A 24 1.92 -8.87 -5.25
C PRO A 24 2.67 -8.87 -3.92
N THR A 25 2.09 -9.50 -2.92
CA THR A 25 2.75 -9.63 -1.62
C THR A 25 3.43 -10.98 -1.50
N PRO A 26 4.55 -11.06 -0.78
CA PRO A 26 5.26 -12.31 -0.63
C PRO A 26 4.46 -13.33 0.18
N ILE A 27 4.55 -14.58 -0.21
CA ILE A 27 3.99 -15.69 0.55
C ILE A 27 5.12 -16.25 1.39
N GLY A 28 4.97 -16.15 2.72
CA GLY A 28 5.94 -16.67 3.68
C GLY A 28 7.00 -15.66 4.08
N ASN A 29 8.01 -15.43 3.25
CA ASN A 29 9.16 -14.60 3.65
C ASN A 29 8.96 -13.14 3.24
N LEU A 30 8.88 -12.24 4.22
CA LEU A 30 8.70 -10.79 3.96
C LEU A 30 9.89 -10.16 3.23
N ARG A 31 11.03 -10.82 3.20
CA ARG A 31 12.21 -10.32 2.49
C ARG A 31 12.08 -10.45 0.98
N ASP A 32 11.09 -11.19 0.52
CA ASP A 32 10.85 -11.38 -0.92
C ASP A 32 10.09 -10.22 -1.54
N ILE A 33 9.64 -9.25 -0.75
CA ILE A 33 8.95 -8.07 -1.29
C ILE A 33 9.94 -7.18 -2.04
N THR A 34 9.49 -6.60 -3.16
CA THR A 34 10.35 -5.71 -3.95
C THR A 34 10.41 -4.32 -3.32
N LEU A 35 11.48 -3.58 -3.62
CA LEU A 35 11.59 -2.19 -3.18
C LEU A 35 10.48 -1.33 -3.79
N ARG A 36 10.14 -1.58 -5.05
CA ARG A 36 9.04 -0.84 -5.68
C ARG A 36 7.71 -1.08 -4.99
N ALA A 37 7.45 -2.32 -4.58
CA ALA A 37 6.23 -2.61 -3.82
C ALA A 37 6.20 -1.82 -2.51
N ILE A 38 7.32 -1.74 -1.81
CA ILE A 38 7.43 -0.96 -0.58
C ILE A 38 7.18 0.52 -0.87
N ASP A 39 7.77 1.06 -1.94
CA ASP A 39 7.56 2.45 -2.33
C ASP A 39 6.07 2.75 -2.53
N ILE A 40 5.39 1.89 -3.26
CA ILE A 40 3.97 2.08 -3.55
C ILE A 40 3.13 1.97 -2.28
N LEU A 41 3.40 0.95 -1.46
CA LEU A 41 2.67 0.76 -0.21
C LEU A 41 2.86 1.92 0.77
N ALA A 42 4.05 2.51 0.78
CA ALA A 42 4.36 3.63 1.67
C ALA A 42 3.77 4.95 1.17
N SER A 43 3.59 5.09 -0.14
CA SER A 43 3.27 6.39 -0.77
C SER A 43 1.84 6.50 -1.27
N ALA A 44 1.14 5.38 -1.48
CA ALA A 44 -0.24 5.41 -1.94
C ALA A 44 -1.14 6.12 -0.92
N ASN A 45 -2.18 6.76 -1.39
CA ASN A 45 -3.14 7.42 -0.51
C ASN A 45 -3.95 6.42 0.31
N ILE A 46 -4.26 5.27 -0.29
CA ILE A 46 -5.02 4.21 0.35
C ILE A 46 -4.37 2.88 -0.01
N VAL A 47 -4.27 1.99 0.97
CA VAL A 47 -3.83 0.61 0.75
C VAL A 47 -4.99 -0.30 1.08
N ALA A 48 -5.54 -0.96 0.07
CA ALA A 48 -6.61 -1.93 0.23
C ALA A 48 -5.98 -3.33 0.27
N CYS A 49 -6.32 -4.11 1.28
CA CYS A 49 -5.71 -5.42 1.45
C CYS A 49 -6.71 -6.44 1.96
N GLU A 50 -6.52 -7.67 1.54
CA GLU A 50 -7.39 -8.76 1.94
C GLU A 50 -7.26 -9.03 3.45
N ASP A 51 -6.05 -9.06 3.94
CA ASP A 51 -5.76 -9.26 5.36
C ASP A 51 -4.84 -8.16 5.86
N THR A 52 -5.42 -7.24 6.64
CA THR A 52 -4.66 -6.11 7.17
C THR A 52 -3.52 -6.53 8.08
N ARG A 53 -3.62 -7.69 8.71
CA ARG A 53 -2.56 -8.17 9.62
C ARG A 53 -1.27 -8.43 8.87
N GLN A 54 -1.37 -9.03 7.69
CA GLN A 54 -0.18 -9.32 6.89
C GLN A 54 0.49 -8.04 6.42
N THR A 55 -0.30 -7.07 5.96
CA THR A 55 0.23 -5.79 5.51
C THR A 55 0.87 -5.02 6.67
N LYS A 56 0.29 -5.09 7.85
CA LYS A 56 0.88 -4.46 9.04
C LYS A 56 2.24 -5.04 9.39
N LYS A 57 2.44 -6.33 9.17
CA LYS A 57 3.75 -6.93 9.39
C LYS A 57 4.80 -6.34 8.45
N ILE A 58 4.43 -6.11 7.19
CA ILE A 58 5.32 -5.47 6.22
C ILE A 58 5.63 -4.05 6.67
N MET A 59 4.63 -3.31 7.09
CA MET A 59 4.79 -1.93 7.53
C MET A 59 5.73 -1.84 8.74
N ASN A 60 5.57 -2.76 9.70
CA ASN A 60 6.43 -2.78 10.86
C ASN A 60 7.87 -3.14 10.50
N LYS A 61 8.05 -4.11 9.60
CA LYS A 61 9.39 -4.53 9.20
C LYS A 61 10.15 -3.44 8.49
N TYR A 62 9.48 -2.70 7.62
CA TYR A 62 10.10 -1.66 6.79
C TYR A 62 9.87 -0.25 7.31
N GLU A 63 9.32 -0.13 8.51
CA GLU A 63 9.24 1.10 9.29
C GLU A 63 8.48 2.22 8.58
N PHE A 64 7.26 1.91 8.11
CA PHE A 64 6.36 2.93 7.60
C PHE A 64 4.92 2.65 8.04
N THR A 65 4.06 3.67 7.92
CA THR A 65 2.63 3.54 8.17
C THR A 65 1.86 4.06 6.98
N ASN A 66 0.63 3.58 6.82
CA ASN A 66 -0.25 4.10 5.81
C ASN A 66 -1.70 3.76 6.18
N ASN A 67 -2.62 4.31 5.41
CA ASN A 67 -4.05 4.12 5.60
C ASN A 67 -4.48 2.80 4.97
N LEU A 68 -4.79 1.83 5.82
CA LEU A 68 -5.21 0.50 5.37
C LEU A 68 -6.72 0.38 5.39
N ILE A 69 -7.27 -0.24 4.36
CA ILE A 69 -8.67 -0.67 4.39
C ILE A 69 -8.72 -2.14 4.03
N SER A 70 -9.65 -2.84 4.66
CA SER A 70 -9.91 -4.24 4.36
C SER A 70 -10.69 -4.33 3.05
N PHE A 71 -10.23 -5.17 2.12
CA PHE A 71 -10.90 -5.39 0.85
C PHE A 71 -10.82 -6.87 0.48
N ASN A 72 -11.91 -7.59 0.67
CA ASN A 72 -11.96 -9.02 0.39
C ASN A 72 -13.31 -9.38 -0.21
N LYS A 73 -13.53 -10.65 -0.53
CA LYS A 73 -14.76 -11.07 -1.18
C LYS A 73 -16.01 -10.88 -0.32
N HIS A 74 -15.85 -10.72 0.99
CA HIS A 74 -16.98 -10.51 1.89
C HIS A 74 -17.43 -9.06 1.98
N ASN A 75 -16.53 -8.11 1.70
CA ASN A 75 -16.84 -6.69 1.85
C ASN A 75 -16.61 -5.87 0.57
N SER A 76 -16.27 -6.53 -0.56
CA SER A 76 -15.92 -5.80 -1.78
C SER A 76 -17.05 -4.91 -2.27
N GLN A 77 -18.32 -5.32 -2.13
CA GLN A 77 -19.43 -4.48 -2.55
C GLN A 77 -19.51 -3.17 -1.78
N LYS A 78 -19.23 -3.21 -0.48
CA LYS A 78 -19.22 -2.00 0.34
C LYS A 78 -17.99 -1.14 0.10
N LYS A 79 -16.85 -1.76 -0.17
CA LYS A 79 -15.56 -1.06 -0.25
C LYS A 79 -15.24 -0.55 -1.65
N THR A 80 -15.80 -1.18 -2.69
CA THR A 80 -15.55 -0.74 -4.06
C THR A 80 -15.88 0.73 -4.29
N PRO A 81 -17.01 1.28 -3.81
CA PRO A 81 -17.29 2.70 -4.00
C PRO A 81 -16.22 3.61 -3.37
N ILE A 82 -15.65 3.21 -2.24
CA ILE A 82 -14.60 3.99 -1.58
C ILE A 82 -13.37 4.08 -2.48
N ILE A 83 -12.98 2.96 -3.08
CA ILE A 83 -11.83 2.90 -3.97
C ILE A 83 -12.09 3.71 -5.23
N ILE A 84 -13.27 3.56 -5.83
CA ILE A 84 -13.64 4.30 -7.04
C ILE A 84 -13.66 5.81 -6.77
N ASP A 85 -14.22 6.23 -5.64
CA ASP A 85 -14.25 7.64 -5.27
C ASP A 85 -12.83 8.20 -5.10
N ALA A 86 -11.95 7.43 -4.48
CA ALA A 86 -10.57 7.84 -4.30
C ALA A 86 -9.87 8.02 -5.65
N LEU A 87 -10.04 7.06 -6.56
CA LEU A 87 -9.45 7.14 -7.89
C LEU A 87 -10.02 8.33 -8.68
N ASN A 88 -11.33 8.56 -8.60
CA ASN A 88 -11.96 9.68 -9.28
C ASN A 88 -11.54 11.03 -8.69
N SER A 89 -11.10 11.05 -7.46
CA SER A 89 -10.59 12.25 -6.80
C SER A 89 -9.10 12.48 -7.06
N GLY A 90 -8.49 11.69 -7.92
CA GLY A 90 -7.09 11.86 -8.26
C GLY A 90 -6.13 11.27 -7.24
N LYS A 91 -6.56 10.28 -6.49
CA LYS A 91 -5.72 9.62 -5.49
C LYS A 91 -5.14 8.32 -6.01
N SER A 92 -4.09 7.85 -5.36
CA SER A 92 -3.49 6.56 -5.65
C SER A 92 -4.01 5.51 -4.69
N VAL A 93 -4.25 4.31 -5.20
CA VAL A 93 -4.73 3.18 -4.40
C VAL A 93 -3.86 1.97 -4.72
N ALA A 94 -3.30 1.37 -3.69
CA ALA A 94 -2.58 0.10 -3.81
C ALA A 94 -3.53 -1.03 -3.41
N LEU A 95 -3.46 -2.13 -4.13
CA LEU A 95 -4.38 -3.26 -3.90
C LEU A 95 -3.61 -4.56 -3.71
#